data_e637f4e51463e8061a4c81b5f78453df
#
_entry.id   e637f4e51463e8061a4c81b5f78453df
#
_cell.length_a   1.000
_cell.length_b   1.000
_cell.length_c   1.000
_cell.angle_alpha   90.00
_cell.angle_beta   90.00
_cell.angle_gamma   90.00
#
_symmetry.space_group_name_H-M   'P 1'
#
loop_
_entity.id
_entity.type
_entity.pdbx_description
1 polymer ?
#
loop_
_entity_poly.entity_id
_entity_poly.type
_entity_poly.pdbx_seq_one_letter_code
_entity_poly.pdbx_strand_id
1 'polypeptide(L)'
;MAQGQATKIKKKKKSVLKRAAQSRQRAEVNRANRTRVRTLMRRMRVAIATGDANAAGNLLQPAMSAIDQAVTKGVLHENTGNRYKSRLTLAYNGIKAKAAK
;
A
#
# COMPACT_ATOMS: atom_id res chain seq x y z
N MET A 1 2.99 -0.80 49.42
CA MET A 1 3.88 -0.49 48.28
C MET A 1 3.67 -1.42 47.08
N ALA A 2 3.64 -2.70 47.30
CA ALA A 2 3.38 -3.66 46.21
C ALA A 2 2.05 -3.42 45.54
N GLN A 3 1.03 -3.05 46.31
CA GLN A 3 -0.31 -2.75 45.75
C GLN A 3 -0.32 -1.50 44.90
N GLY A 4 0.41 -0.45 45.30
CA GLY A 4 0.50 0.76 44.52
C GLY A 4 1.23 0.54 43.21
N GLN A 5 2.30 -0.24 43.22
CA GLN A 5 3.03 -0.62 42.03
C GLN A 5 2.19 -1.49 41.12
N ALA A 6 1.45 -2.46 41.70
CA ALA A 6 0.55 -3.31 40.94
C ALA A 6 -0.55 -2.51 40.25
N THR A 7 -1.10 -1.49 40.95
CA THR A 7 -2.11 -0.62 40.38
C THR A 7 -1.55 0.23 39.25
N LYS A 8 -0.34 0.77 39.39
CA LYS A 8 0.35 1.51 38.34
C LYS A 8 0.65 0.62 37.15
N ILE A 9 1.08 -0.60 37.40
CA ILE A 9 1.35 -1.59 36.36
C ILE A 9 0.05 -1.92 35.61
N LYS A 10 -1.09 -2.08 36.34
CA LYS A 10 -2.38 -2.33 35.71
C LYS A 10 -2.80 -1.18 34.81
N LYS A 11 -2.63 0.08 35.24
CA LYS A 11 -2.90 1.25 34.41
C LYS A 11 -2.02 1.27 33.19
N LYS A 12 -0.72 1.02 33.35
CA LYS A 12 0.23 0.90 32.25
C LYS A 12 -0.15 -0.26 31.32
N LYS A 13 -0.58 -1.40 31.88
CA LYS A 13 -1.02 -2.55 31.07
C LYS A 13 -2.21 -2.22 30.20
N LYS A 14 -3.23 -1.52 30.74
CA LYS A 14 -4.39 -1.10 29.94
C LYS A 14 -3.96 -0.16 28.81
N SER A 15 -3.14 0.84 29.11
CA SER A 15 -2.64 1.78 28.13
C SER A 15 -1.75 1.08 27.11
N VAL A 16 -0.85 0.20 27.55
CA VAL A 16 0.05 -0.55 26.69
C VAL A 16 -0.74 -1.53 25.84
N LEU A 17 -1.75 -2.22 26.38
CA LEU A 17 -2.60 -3.14 25.61
C LEU A 17 -3.39 -2.40 24.55
N LYS A 18 -3.92 -1.23 24.88
CA LYS A 18 -4.64 -0.39 23.92
C LYS A 18 -3.72 0.06 22.79
N ARG A 19 -2.52 0.53 23.12
CA ARG A 19 -1.52 0.93 22.13
C ARG A 19 -1.07 -0.27 21.30
N ALA A 20 -0.85 -1.42 21.92
CA ALA A 20 -0.48 -2.64 21.24
C ALA A 20 -1.58 -3.10 20.29
N ALA A 21 -2.85 -3.02 20.69
CA ALA A 21 -3.98 -3.33 19.85
C ALA A 21 -4.07 -2.37 18.66
N GLN A 22 -3.89 -1.06 18.89
CA GLN A 22 -3.87 -0.06 17.83
C GLN A 22 -2.68 -0.28 16.89
N SER A 23 -1.50 -0.62 17.43
CA SER A 23 -0.32 -0.89 16.63
C SER A 23 -0.51 -2.13 15.75
N ARG A 24 -1.13 -3.18 16.28
CA ARG A 24 -1.46 -4.38 15.50
C ARG A 24 -2.44 -4.06 14.40
N GLN A 25 -3.48 -3.29 14.71
CA GLN A 25 -4.47 -2.86 13.74
C GLN A 25 -3.83 -2.06 12.62
N ARG A 26 -2.96 -1.09 12.97
CA ARG A 26 -2.22 -0.30 11.99
C ARG A 26 -1.30 -1.17 11.15
N ALA A 27 -0.60 -2.12 11.79
CA ALA A 27 0.30 -3.05 11.09
C ALA A 27 -0.47 -3.91 10.10
N GLU A 28 -1.65 -4.40 10.49
CA GLU A 28 -2.51 -5.20 9.60
C GLU A 28 -3.00 -4.37 8.42
N VAL A 29 -3.49 -3.16 8.67
CA VAL A 29 -3.95 -2.25 7.63
C VAL A 29 -2.80 -1.89 6.69
N ASN A 30 -1.62 -1.58 7.24
CA ASN A 30 -0.46 -1.24 6.44
C ASN A 30 0.00 -2.41 5.59
N ARG A 31 0.00 -3.61 6.16
CA ARG A 31 0.35 -4.84 5.43
C ARG A 31 -0.63 -5.10 4.29
N ALA A 32 -1.93 -4.94 4.55
CA ALA A 32 -2.96 -5.11 3.53
C ALA A 32 -2.77 -4.11 2.40
N ASN A 33 -2.47 -2.85 2.72
CA ASN A 33 -2.22 -1.81 1.72
C ASN A 33 -0.97 -2.10 0.89
N ARG A 34 0.11 -2.55 1.53
CA ARG A 34 1.34 -2.95 0.81
C ARG A 34 1.09 -4.11 -0.12
N THR A 35 0.37 -5.11 0.37
CA THR A 35 0.02 -6.30 -0.43
C THR A 35 -0.83 -5.90 -1.63
N ARG A 36 -1.80 -5.01 -1.42
CA ARG A 36 -2.65 -4.50 -2.51
C ARG A 36 -1.82 -3.79 -3.57
N VAL A 37 -0.91 -2.91 -3.17
CA VAL A 37 -0.03 -2.19 -4.09
C VAL A 37 0.84 -3.19 -4.87
N ARG A 38 1.48 -4.12 -4.18
CA ARG A 38 2.34 -5.13 -4.81
C ARG A 38 1.56 -5.99 -5.79
N THR A 39 0.37 -6.42 -5.40
CA THR A 39 -0.48 -7.26 -6.25
C THR A 39 -0.87 -6.52 -7.52
N LEU A 40 -1.33 -5.28 -7.40
CA LEU A 40 -1.74 -4.48 -8.54
C LEU A 40 -0.56 -4.14 -9.44
N MET A 41 0.60 -3.83 -8.87
CA MET A 41 1.81 -3.58 -9.65
C MET A 41 2.25 -4.83 -10.39
N ARG A 42 2.17 -5.99 -9.76
CA ARG A 42 2.51 -7.27 -10.41
C ARG A 42 1.57 -7.56 -11.58
N ARG A 43 0.27 -7.36 -11.37
CA ARG A 43 -0.72 -7.54 -12.44
C ARG A 43 -0.46 -6.58 -13.60
N MET A 44 -0.12 -5.33 -13.29
CA MET A 44 0.27 -4.35 -14.30
C MET A 44 1.49 -4.81 -15.10
N ARG A 45 2.53 -5.29 -14.41
CA ARG A 45 3.74 -5.78 -15.08
C ARG A 45 3.44 -6.94 -16.01
N VAL A 46 2.58 -7.87 -15.58
CA VAL A 46 2.17 -9.01 -16.40
C VAL A 46 1.42 -8.51 -17.63
N ALA A 47 0.47 -7.60 -17.47
CA ALA A 47 -0.29 -7.03 -18.57
C ALA A 47 0.63 -6.30 -19.56
N ILE A 48 1.61 -5.55 -19.06
CA ILE A 48 2.58 -4.83 -19.87
C ILE A 48 3.47 -5.82 -20.61
N ALA A 49 3.93 -6.87 -19.95
CA ALA A 49 4.80 -7.89 -20.53
C ALA A 49 4.09 -8.65 -21.66
N THR A 50 2.79 -8.92 -21.49
CA THR A 50 1.99 -9.57 -22.54
C THR A 50 1.56 -8.61 -23.65
N GLY A 51 1.75 -7.30 -23.45
CA GLY A 51 1.36 -6.30 -24.42
C GLY A 51 -0.14 -6.03 -24.49
N ASP A 52 -0.89 -6.42 -23.46
CA ASP A 52 -2.33 -6.25 -23.41
C ASP A 52 -2.68 -4.85 -22.88
N ALA A 53 -2.86 -3.91 -23.80
CA ALA A 53 -3.17 -2.52 -23.47
C ALA A 53 -4.52 -2.38 -22.75
N ASN A 54 -5.50 -3.22 -23.09
CA ASN A 54 -6.80 -3.18 -22.44
C ASN A 54 -6.73 -3.62 -20.99
N ALA A 55 -6.04 -4.73 -20.70
CA ALA A 55 -5.85 -5.21 -19.34
C ALA A 55 -5.03 -4.21 -18.53
N ALA A 56 -3.96 -3.67 -19.11
CA ALA A 56 -3.15 -2.66 -18.43
C ALA A 56 -3.94 -1.39 -18.12
N GLY A 57 -4.77 -0.95 -19.08
CA GLY A 57 -5.63 0.22 -18.88
C GLY A 57 -6.65 0.02 -17.76
N ASN A 58 -7.22 -1.17 -17.67
CA ASN A 58 -8.17 -1.51 -16.62
C ASN A 58 -7.51 -1.61 -15.25
N LEU A 59 -6.22 -1.98 -15.19
CA LEU A 59 -5.47 -2.09 -13.94
C LEU A 59 -4.81 -0.78 -13.52
N LEU A 60 -4.60 0.14 -14.45
CA LEU A 60 -3.85 1.37 -14.19
C LEU A 60 -4.50 2.22 -13.10
N GLN A 61 -5.78 2.50 -13.21
CA GLN A 61 -6.49 3.35 -12.26
C GLN A 61 -6.57 2.74 -10.86
N PRO A 62 -6.94 1.45 -10.71
CA PRO A 62 -6.87 0.81 -9.39
C PRO A 62 -5.47 0.81 -8.79
N ALA A 63 -4.43 0.62 -9.59
CA ALA A 63 -3.05 0.65 -9.13
C ALA A 63 -2.66 2.05 -8.65
N MET A 64 -3.01 3.08 -9.41
CA MET A 64 -2.76 4.48 -9.02
C MET A 64 -3.48 4.81 -7.71
N SER A 65 -4.75 4.43 -7.59
CA SER A 65 -5.55 4.65 -6.37
C SER A 65 -4.94 3.96 -5.16
N ALA A 66 -4.48 2.71 -5.33
CA ALA A 66 -3.84 1.96 -4.25
C ALA A 66 -2.54 2.63 -3.80
N ILE A 67 -1.73 3.13 -4.73
CA ILE A 67 -0.49 3.85 -4.41
C ILE A 67 -0.81 5.13 -3.65
N ASP A 68 -1.79 5.92 -4.12
CA ASP A 68 -2.18 7.16 -3.45
C ASP A 68 -2.70 6.91 -2.04
N GLN A 69 -3.51 5.87 -1.83
CA GLN A 69 -3.99 5.49 -0.52
C GLN A 69 -2.86 5.07 0.39
N ALA A 70 -1.89 4.31 -0.13
CA ALA A 70 -0.73 3.87 0.63
C ALA A 70 0.13 5.07 1.07
N VAL A 71 0.30 6.07 0.21
CA VAL A 71 1.01 7.30 0.55
C VAL A 71 0.24 8.08 1.62
N THR A 72 -1.06 8.25 1.44
CA THR A 72 -1.91 8.98 2.39
C THR A 72 -1.87 8.35 3.78
N LYS A 73 -1.86 7.03 3.84
CA LYS A 73 -1.83 6.29 5.12
C LYS A 73 -0.42 6.14 5.69
N GLY A 74 0.60 6.66 5.02
CA GLY A 74 1.97 6.58 5.48
C GLY A 74 2.65 5.24 5.28
N VAL A 75 2.05 4.35 4.50
CA VAL A 75 2.63 3.03 4.17
C VAL A 75 3.79 3.17 3.20
N LEU A 76 3.65 4.09 2.25
CA LEU A 76 4.69 4.43 1.28
C LEU A 76 5.08 5.89 1.43
N HIS A 77 6.37 6.17 1.26
CA HIS A 77 6.83 7.55 1.17
C HIS A 77 6.32 8.17 -0.13
N GLU A 78 6.05 9.48 -0.11
CA GLU A 78 5.56 10.22 -1.27
C GLU A 78 6.46 10.03 -2.50
N ASN A 79 7.77 10.10 -2.32
CA ASN A 79 8.72 9.93 -3.41
C ASN A 79 8.64 8.54 -4.03
N THR A 80 8.47 7.51 -3.21
CA THR A 80 8.29 6.13 -3.68
C THR A 80 6.98 5.99 -4.46
N GLY A 81 5.90 6.57 -3.93
CA GLY A 81 4.60 6.56 -4.59
C GLY A 81 4.65 7.24 -5.96
N ASN A 82 5.26 8.42 -6.02
CA ASN A 82 5.42 9.15 -7.27
C ASN A 82 6.24 8.37 -8.30
N ARG A 83 7.31 7.70 -7.83
CA ARG A 83 8.15 6.86 -8.70
C ARG A 83 7.35 5.71 -9.29
N TYR A 84 6.56 5.03 -8.48
CA TYR A 84 5.72 3.91 -8.94
C TYR A 84 4.68 4.38 -9.95
N LYS A 85 4.00 5.48 -9.65
CA LYS A 85 3.00 6.04 -10.57
C LYS A 85 3.62 6.42 -11.91
N SER A 86 4.77 7.07 -11.88
CA SER A 86 5.49 7.48 -13.07
C SER A 86 5.87 6.27 -13.93
N ARG A 87 6.45 5.25 -13.32
CA ARG A 87 6.87 4.03 -14.03
C ARG A 87 5.69 3.30 -14.66
N LEU A 88 4.58 3.18 -13.92
CA LEU A 88 3.39 2.52 -14.44
C LEU A 88 2.78 3.30 -15.61
N THR A 89 2.73 4.62 -15.48
CA THR A 89 2.19 5.48 -16.53
C THR A 89 3.03 5.41 -17.79
N LEU A 90 4.34 5.48 -17.66
CA LEU A 90 5.26 5.40 -18.82
C LEU A 90 5.17 4.03 -19.50
N ALA A 91 5.13 2.95 -18.72
CA ALA A 91 5.02 1.61 -19.27
C ALA A 91 3.68 1.41 -19.99
N TYR A 92 2.59 1.90 -19.39
CA TYR A 92 1.27 1.84 -20.03
C TYR A 92 1.24 2.63 -21.33
N ASN A 93 1.77 3.84 -21.33
CA ASN A 93 1.82 4.68 -22.54
C ASN A 93 2.64 4.00 -23.63
N GLY A 94 3.70 3.29 -23.27
CA GLY A 94 4.53 2.53 -24.21
C GLY A 94 3.74 1.45 -24.95
N ILE A 95 2.98 0.62 -24.21
CA ILE A 95 2.19 -0.44 -24.82
C ILE A 95 0.96 0.11 -25.56
N LYS A 96 0.38 1.19 -25.07
CA LYS A 96 -0.73 1.86 -25.75
C LYS A 96 -0.29 2.39 -27.09
N ALA A 97 0.88 3.00 -27.18
CA ALA A 97 1.45 3.48 -28.43
C ALA A 97 1.71 2.34 -29.40
N LYS A 98 2.22 1.21 -28.92
CA LYS A 98 2.43 0.02 -29.75
C LYS A 98 1.10 -0.56 -30.24
N ALA A 99 0.09 -0.60 -29.39
CA ALA A 99 -1.23 -1.11 -29.77
C ALA A 99 -1.92 -0.21 -30.80
N ALA A 100 -1.65 1.09 -30.76
CA ALA A 100 -2.22 2.05 -31.70
C ALA A 100 -1.60 1.96 -33.10
N LYS A 101 -0.44 1.33 -33.19
CA LYS A 101 0.21 1.07 -34.51
C LYS A 101 -0.26 -0.24 -35.07
#